data_639c241472cd51b80a83dd7297687d6d
#
_entry.id   639c241472cd51b80a83dd7297687d6d
#
_cell.length_a   1.000
_cell.length_b   1.000
_cell.length_c   1.000
_cell.angle_alpha   90.00
_cell.angle_beta   90.00
_cell.angle_gamma   90.00
#
_symmetry.space_group_name_H-M   'P 1'
#
loop_
_entity.id
_entity.type
_entity.pdbx_description
1 polymer ?
#
loop_
_entity_poly.entity_id
_entity_poly.type
_entity_poly.pdbx_seq_one_letter_code
_entity_poly.pdbx_strand_id
1 'polypeptide(L)'
;MKLLGALAVPLVALVIVTALEVYQSADEARDVREQTSLAEASIGPSSLLSRIEDERNAAGVYMLDAQDAFALPVEDNAQARAATDQTAADFREQVQSLGGEVEAAYGPALDALSGIGELRNRIDSFEGTRSLTNIEPTIEIFDAYGPFMAPFFEANKRVALAIDNPDLRRGAELVDLSSRQTDLIAQLTRDLLLASIGGDNKLNQPAEVSAVAGRLGQLQANEDLIETKATGDYSLLAGGLLHSEEVQLFPDVVEDALDTGVPNVDGVIRYSAGEDPETYGYTVFRRGVTDELTSTADDLEADAVARQRTYVVLAALALGVAILVTWLVSRSITRPLRSLTGQATTMADHRLPEAVLDILETPLGEDVEVPEVDPVAVHTRDEVSDVAEALN
;
A
#
# COMPACT_ATOMS: atom_id res chain seq x y z
N MET A 1 30.25 19.70 40.35
CA MET A 1 29.00 19.02 40.04
C MET A 1 27.93 19.90 39.37
N LYS A 2 27.79 21.19 39.63
CA LYS A 2 26.76 22.07 39.05
C LYS A 2 26.95 22.33 37.54
N LEU A 3 28.16 22.42 37.02
CA LEU A 3 28.49 22.65 35.59
C LEU A 3 28.16 21.42 34.72
N LEU A 4 28.39 20.18 35.19
CA LEU A 4 27.99 18.96 34.52
C LEU A 4 26.45 18.82 34.43
N GLY A 5 25.73 19.28 35.47
CA GLY A 5 24.26 19.32 35.45
C GLY A 5 23.69 20.32 34.44
N ALA A 6 24.33 21.46 34.25
CA ALA A 6 23.88 22.47 33.28
C ALA A 6 24.05 22.03 31.80
N LEU A 7 25.06 21.19 31.52
CA LEU A 7 25.30 20.59 30.19
C LEU A 7 24.44 19.31 29.96
N ALA A 8 24.09 18.59 31.02
CA ALA A 8 23.27 17.39 30.90
C ALA A 8 21.85 17.68 30.45
N VAL A 9 21.27 18.83 30.89
CA VAL A 9 19.86 19.18 30.56
C VAL A 9 19.64 19.37 29.06
N PRO A 10 20.43 20.23 28.34
CA PRO A 10 20.27 20.38 26.90
C PRO A 10 20.58 19.11 26.12
N LEU A 11 21.53 18.28 26.61
CA LEU A 11 21.90 17.03 25.98
C LEU A 11 20.79 15.98 26.11
N VAL A 12 20.17 15.86 27.27
CA VAL A 12 19.02 15.00 27.50
C VAL A 12 17.82 15.48 26.67
N ALA A 13 17.58 16.78 26.60
CA ALA A 13 16.53 17.35 25.76
C ALA A 13 16.76 17.03 24.26
N LEU A 14 17.99 17.16 23.76
CA LEU A 14 18.36 16.81 22.39
C LEU A 14 18.12 15.31 22.12
N VAL A 15 18.54 14.43 23.03
CA VAL A 15 18.30 12.97 22.89
C VAL A 15 16.82 12.64 22.85
N ILE A 16 16.02 13.28 23.71
CA ILE A 16 14.56 13.04 23.74
C ILE A 16 13.92 13.50 22.43
N VAL A 17 14.21 14.71 21.95
CA VAL A 17 13.66 15.24 20.68
C VAL A 17 14.05 14.34 19.51
N THR A 18 15.33 13.97 19.43
CA THR A 18 15.82 13.12 18.34
C THR A 18 15.21 11.71 18.39
N ALA A 19 15.01 11.15 19.59
CA ALA A 19 14.34 9.86 19.76
C ALA A 19 12.86 9.93 19.36
N LEU A 20 12.17 11.04 19.67
CA LEU A 20 10.79 11.29 19.25
C LEU A 20 10.66 11.38 17.73
N GLU A 21 11.56 12.11 17.06
CA GLU A 21 11.54 12.23 15.60
C GLU A 21 11.83 10.90 14.89
N VAL A 22 12.77 10.10 15.40
CA VAL A 22 13.03 8.76 14.87
C VAL A 22 11.82 7.85 15.09
N TYR A 23 11.15 7.95 16.23
CA TYR A 23 9.95 7.17 16.52
C TYR A 23 8.79 7.56 15.58
N GLN A 24 8.52 8.85 15.41
CA GLN A 24 7.50 9.37 14.49
C GLN A 24 7.77 8.97 13.05
N SER A 25 9.02 9.10 12.58
CA SER A 25 9.40 8.67 11.23
C SER A 25 9.27 7.15 11.02
N ALA A 26 9.49 6.34 12.06
CA ALA A 26 9.26 4.90 11.98
C ALA A 26 7.76 4.53 11.96
N ASP A 27 6.93 5.31 12.64
CA ASP A 27 5.47 5.16 12.65
C ASP A 27 4.89 5.56 11.28
N GLU A 28 5.28 6.72 10.74
CA GLU A 28 4.93 7.13 9.38
C GLU A 28 5.32 6.10 8.31
N ALA A 29 6.51 5.49 8.44
CA ALA A 29 6.92 4.45 7.51
C ALA A 29 6.12 3.14 7.62
N ARG A 30 5.52 2.86 8.79
CA ARG A 30 4.59 1.74 8.97
C ARG A 30 3.24 2.05 8.33
N ASP A 31 2.72 3.25 8.57
CA ASP A 31 1.45 3.70 7.99
C ASP A 31 1.52 3.67 6.45
N VAL A 32 2.63 4.15 5.87
CA VAL A 32 2.83 4.07 4.40
C VAL A 32 2.82 2.62 3.93
N ARG A 33 3.53 1.70 4.59
CA ARG A 33 3.51 0.27 4.21
C ARG A 33 2.13 -0.36 4.31
N GLU A 34 1.35 -0.01 5.33
CA GLU A 34 -0.02 -0.49 5.47
C GLU A 34 -0.88 0.01 4.30
N GLN A 35 -0.76 1.28 3.93
CA GLN A 35 -1.47 1.88 2.80
C GLN A 35 -1.06 1.27 1.46
N THR A 36 0.24 1.06 1.23
CA THR A 36 0.74 0.42 0.01
C THR A 36 0.32 -1.05 -0.07
N SER A 37 0.34 -1.79 1.05
CA SER A 37 -0.16 -3.17 1.11
C SER A 37 -1.64 -3.29 0.79
N LEU A 38 -2.47 -2.35 1.24
CA LEU A 38 -3.89 -2.29 0.89
C LEU A 38 -4.08 -2.01 -0.62
N ALA A 39 -3.28 -1.09 -1.18
CA ALA A 39 -3.32 -0.77 -2.60
C ALA A 39 -2.91 -1.98 -3.47
N GLU A 40 -1.81 -2.65 -3.14
CA GLU A 40 -1.37 -3.86 -3.82
C GLU A 40 -2.41 -5.00 -3.70
N ALA A 41 -3.01 -5.17 -2.52
CA ALA A 41 -4.06 -6.17 -2.31
C ALA A 41 -5.30 -5.90 -3.17
N SER A 42 -5.58 -4.65 -3.54
CA SER A 42 -6.72 -4.30 -4.40
C SER A 42 -6.57 -4.77 -5.85
N ILE A 43 -5.34 -5.06 -6.29
CA ILE A 43 -5.02 -5.54 -7.64
C ILE A 43 -5.35 -7.04 -7.79
N GLY A 44 -5.00 -7.86 -6.79
CA GLY A 44 -5.17 -9.31 -6.83
C GLY A 44 -6.58 -9.80 -7.20
N PRO A 45 -7.65 -9.24 -6.61
CA PRO A 45 -9.03 -9.64 -6.93
C PRO A 45 -9.41 -9.44 -8.39
N SER A 46 -8.87 -8.44 -9.08
CA SER A 46 -9.20 -8.19 -10.48
C SER A 46 -8.79 -9.36 -11.38
N SER A 47 -7.64 -9.97 -11.12
CA SER A 47 -7.17 -11.16 -11.82
C SER A 47 -8.03 -12.39 -11.49
N LEU A 48 -8.41 -12.56 -10.22
CA LEU A 48 -9.26 -13.67 -9.79
C LEU A 48 -10.69 -13.54 -10.33
N LEU A 49 -11.27 -12.33 -10.30
CA LEU A 49 -12.59 -12.06 -10.88
C LEU A 49 -12.59 -12.38 -12.37
N SER A 50 -11.55 -11.98 -13.12
CA SER A 50 -11.41 -12.32 -14.53
C SER A 50 -11.40 -13.86 -14.75
N ARG A 51 -10.70 -14.63 -13.90
CA ARG A 51 -10.69 -16.09 -14.00
C ARG A 51 -12.04 -16.74 -13.66
N ILE A 52 -12.77 -16.18 -12.69
CA ILE A 52 -14.13 -16.62 -12.39
C ILE A 52 -15.07 -16.30 -13.57
N GLU A 53 -14.89 -15.17 -14.23
CA GLU A 53 -15.62 -14.81 -15.45
C GLU A 53 -15.31 -15.76 -16.61
N ASP A 54 -14.04 -16.08 -16.84
CA ASP A 54 -13.61 -17.07 -17.85
C ASP A 54 -14.23 -18.44 -17.59
N GLU A 55 -14.22 -18.90 -16.32
CA GLU A 55 -14.86 -20.16 -15.92
C GLU A 55 -16.38 -20.11 -16.11
N ARG A 56 -17.03 -19.02 -15.74
CA ARG A 56 -18.46 -18.79 -15.96
C ARG A 56 -18.82 -18.88 -17.45
N ASN A 57 -18.04 -18.25 -18.30
CA ASN A 57 -18.24 -18.25 -19.76
C ASN A 57 -18.01 -19.67 -20.33
N ALA A 58 -16.94 -20.36 -19.92
CA ALA A 58 -16.65 -21.74 -20.31
C ALA A 58 -17.80 -22.71 -19.88
N ALA A 59 -18.32 -22.54 -18.66
CA ALA A 59 -19.45 -23.29 -18.16
C ALA A 59 -20.73 -23.02 -19.00
N GLY A 60 -20.97 -21.77 -19.38
CA GLY A 60 -22.09 -21.39 -20.24
C GLY A 60 -22.01 -22.05 -21.61
N VAL A 61 -20.85 -21.97 -22.28
CA VAL A 61 -20.63 -22.64 -23.58
C VAL A 61 -20.76 -24.16 -23.47
N TYR A 62 -20.26 -24.76 -22.39
CA TYR A 62 -20.42 -26.19 -22.11
C TYR A 62 -21.88 -26.60 -21.92
N MET A 63 -22.70 -25.80 -21.24
CA MET A 63 -24.12 -26.04 -21.02
C MET A 63 -24.96 -25.89 -22.30
N LEU A 64 -24.52 -25.05 -23.22
CA LEU A 64 -25.16 -24.87 -24.53
C LEU A 64 -24.78 -25.92 -25.56
N ASP A 65 -23.79 -26.76 -25.28
CA ASP A 65 -23.14 -27.65 -26.28
C ASP A 65 -22.69 -26.90 -27.53
N ALA A 66 -22.14 -25.71 -27.33
CA ALA A 66 -21.93 -24.70 -28.38
C ALA A 66 -20.43 -24.40 -28.62
N GLN A 67 -19.53 -25.34 -28.29
CA GLN A 67 -18.09 -25.16 -28.41
C GLN A 67 -17.63 -24.77 -29.82
N ASP A 68 -18.36 -25.25 -30.85
CA ASP A 68 -18.09 -24.93 -32.25
C ASP A 68 -19.01 -23.85 -32.83
N ALA A 69 -19.99 -23.36 -32.08
CA ALA A 69 -21.06 -22.49 -32.58
C ALA A 69 -20.70 -20.99 -32.51
N PHE A 70 -19.85 -20.61 -31.58
CA PHE A 70 -19.44 -19.23 -31.39
C PHE A 70 -17.94 -19.09 -31.68
N ALA A 71 -17.57 -18.12 -32.50
CA ALA A 71 -16.17 -17.76 -32.78
C ALA A 71 -15.48 -17.06 -31.57
N LEU A 72 -16.01 -17.25 -30.36
CA LEU A 72 -15.40 -16.70 -29.13
C LEU A 72 -14.23 -17.61 -28.72
N PRO A 73 -13.08 -17.05 -28.36
CA PRO A 73 -11.97 -17.80 -27.78
C PRO A 73 -12.32 -18.17 -26.33
N VAL A 74 -13.20 -19.18 -26.15
CA VAL A 74 -13.57 -19.67 -24.83
C VAL A 74 -12.67 -20.80 -24.45
N GLU A 75 -12.04 -20.70 -23.28
CA GLU A 75 -11.21 -21.78 -22.73
C GLU A 75 -12.04 -23.04 -22.49
N ASP A 76 -11.37 -24.21 -22.51
CA ASP A 76 -11.99 -25.46 -22.07
C ASP A 76 -12.41 -25.35 -20.59
N ASN A 77 -13.61 -25.87 -20.25
CA ASN A 77 -14.17 -25.75 -18.90
C ASN A 77 -13.25 -26.30 -17.80
N ALA A 78 -12.50 -27.36 -18.07
CA ALA A 78 -11.54 -27.92 -17.11
C ALA A 78 -10.31 -27.02 -16.95
N GLN A 79 -9.84 -26.40 -18.03
CA GLN A 79 -8.72 -25.45 -18.02
C GLN A 79 -9.12 -24.17 -17.28
N ALA A 80 -10.28 -23.61 -17.55
CA ALA A 80 -10.79 -22.43 -16.87
C ALA A 80 -10.92 -22.65 -15.35
N ARG A 81 -11.47 -23.80 -14.93
CA ARG A 81 -11.54 -24.19 -13.49
C ARG A 81 -10.15 -24.27 -12.84
N ALA A 82 -9.19 -24.89 -13.53
CA ALA A 82 -7.83 -25.02 -13.01
C ALA A 82 -7.16 -23.64 -12.87
N ALA A 83 -7.39 -22.72 -13.82
CA ALA A 83 -6.88 -21.36 -13.77
C ALA A 83 -7.51 -20.58 -12.60
N THR A 84 -8.83 -20.71 -12.38
CA THR A 84 -9.53 -20.12 -11.21
C THR A 84 -8.92 -20.63 -9.90
N ASP A 85 -8.75 -21.95 -9.76
CA ASP A 85 -8.21 -22.57 -8.55
C ASP A 85 -6.78 -22.11 -8.24
N GLN A 86 -5.93 -22.03 -9.28
CA GLN A 86 -4.56 -21.54 -9.13
C GLN A 86 -4.55 -20.07 -8.69
N THR A 87 -5.27 -19.22 -9.38
CA THR A 87 -5.32 -17.78 -9.06
C THR A 87 -5.92 -17.52 -7.66
N ALA A 88 -6.92 -18.33 -7.26
CA ALA A 88 -7.49 -18.26 -5.92
C ALA A 88 -6.50 -18.69 -4.83
N ALA A 89 -5.65 -19.69 -5.11
CA ALA A 89 -4.61 -20.13 -4.20
C ALA A 89 -3.52 -19.05 -4.04
N ASP A 90 -3.04 -18.49 -5.15
CA ASP A 90 -2.04 -17.43 -5.17
C ASP A 90 -2.55 -16.18 -4.43
N PHE A 91 -3.79 -15.78 -4.69
CA PHE A 91 -4.40 -14.64 -4.00
C PHE A 91 -4.61 -14.90 -2.51
N ARG A 92 -4.96 -16.12 -2.11
CA ARG A 92 -5.08 -16.48 -0.68
C ARG A 92 -3.73 -16.40 0.02
N GLU A 93 -2.64 -16.86 -0.61
CA GLU A 93 -1.29 -16.72 -0.08
C GLU A 93 -0.89 -15.24 0.09
N GLN A 94 -1.18 -14.41 -0.91
CA GLN A 94 -0.96 -12.96 -0.84
C GLN A 94 -1.73 -12.34 0.34
N VAL A 95 -3.03 -12.60 0.47
CA VAL A 95 -3.88 -12.09 1.56
C VAL A 95 -3.35 -12.51 2.92
N GLN A 96 -2.92 -13.76 3.08
CA GLN A 96 -2.34 -14.26 4.33
C GLN A 96 -0.98 -13.62 4.65
N SER A 97 -0.17 -13.35 3.62
CA SER A 97 1.15 -12.72 3.80
C SER A 97 1.03 -11.25 4.25
N LEU A 98 0.02 -10.54 3.74
CA LEU A 98 -0.26 -9.16 4.09
C LEU A 98 -0.97 -9.05 5.46
N GLY A 99 -1.84 -10.02 5.80
CA GLY A 99 -2.54 -10.09 7.08
C GLY A 99 -3.45 -8.89 7.37
N GLY A 100 -3.71 -8.65 8.67
CA GLY A 100 -4.36 -7.42 9.15
C GLY A 100 -5.67 -7.07 8.47
N GLU A 101 -5.80 -5.84 7.99
CA GLU A 101 -7.00 -5.32 7.32
C GLU A 101 -7.27 -5.99 5.96
N VAL A 102 -6.22 -6.40 5.25
CA VAL A 102 -6.34 -7.12 3.97
C VAL A 102 -7.02 -8.47 4.19
N GLU A 103 -6.56 -9.24 5.18
CA GLU A 103 -7.16 -10.54 5.53
C GLU A 103 -8.60 -10.38 6.02
N ALA A 104 -8.88 -9.36 6.83
CA ALA A 104 -10.23 -9.05 7.29
C ALA A 104 -11.18 -8.65 6.14
N ALA A 105 -10.66 -7.99 5.10
CA ALA A 105 -11.44 -7.59 3.94
C ALA A 105 -11.76 -8.75 3.00
N TYR A 106 -10.74 -9.53 2.61
CA TYR A 106 -10.85 -10.55 1.56
C TYR A 106 -11.12 -11.96 2.08
N GLY A 107 -10.84 -12.25 3.36
CA GLY A 107 -11.12 -13.56 3.97
C GLY A 107 -12.52 -14.08 3.69
N PRO A 108 -13.59 -13.30 3.98
CA PRO A 108 -14.98 -13.73 3.71
C PRO A 108 -15.27 -14.01 2.22
N ALA A 109 -14.61 -13.30 1.29
CA ALA A 109 -14.77 -13.53 -0.14
C ALA A 109 -14.09 -14.84 -0.59
N LEU A 110 -12.89 -15.10 -0.08
CA LEU A 110 -12.17 -16.36 -0.33
C LEU A 110 -12.87 -17.56 0.31
N ASP A 111 -13.51 -17.38 1.47
CA ASP A 111 -14.33 -18.41 2.10
C ASP A 111 -15.58 -18.72 1.26
N ALA A 112 -16.27 -17.69 0.75
CA ALA A 112 -17.40 -17.87 -0.14
C ALA A 112 -17.00 -18.63 -1.41
N LEU A 113 -15.85 -18.27 -2.02
CA LEU A 113 -15.34 -18.95 -3.21
C LEU A 113 -15.04 -20.43 -2.97
N SER A 114 -14.70 -20.84 -1.76
CA SER A 114 -14.46 -22.26 -1.44
C SER A 114 -15.67 -23.15 -1.74
N GLY A 115 -16.87 -22.59 -1.80
CA GLY A 115 -18.12 -23.28 -2.15
C GLY A 115 -18.33 -23.52 -3.65
N ILE A 116 -17.47 -22.99 -4.56
CA ILE A 116 -17.61 -23.09 -6.02
C ILE A 116 -17.65 -24.56 -6.51
N GLY A 117 -17.02 -25.48 -5.74
CA GLY A 117 -17.02 -26.90 -6.02
C GLY A 117 -18.43 -27.52 -6.10
N GLU A 118 -19.39 -27.02 -5.33
CA GLU A 118 -20.78 -27.47 -5.38
C GLU A 118 -21.45 -27.04 -6.69
N LEU A 119 -21.17 -25.83 -7.16
CA LEU A 119 -21.66 -25.35 -8.46
C LEU A 119 -21.06 -26.19 -9.60
N ARG A 120 -19.76 -26.48 -9.58
CA ARG A 120 -19.07 -27.31 -10.56
C ARG A 120 -19.65 -28.74 -10.60
N ASN A 121 -19.92 -29.33 -9.44
CA ASN A 121 -20.58 -30.64 -9.34
C ASN A 121 -21.98 -30.61 -9.94
N ARG A 122 -22.76 -29.56 -9.75
CA ARG A 122 -24.08 -29.38 -10.35
C ARG A 122 -24.00 -29.29 -11.88
N ILE A 123 -23.00 -28.59 -12.42
CA ILE A 123 -22.75 -28.51 -13.86
C ILE A 123 -22.38 -29.89 -14.43
N ASP A 124 -21.48 -30.61 -13.76
CA ASP A 124 -20.98 -31.92 -14.22
C ASP A 124 -22.05 -33.01 -14.15
N SER A 125 -22.90 -32.98 -13.13
CA SER A 125 -24.03 -33.91 -12.93
C SER A 125 -25.30 -33.55 -13.65
N PHE A 126 -25.31 -32.51 -14.51
CA PHE A 126 -26.49 -32.10 -15.23
C PHE A 126 -26.95 -33.18 -16.20
N GLU A 127 -28.10 -33.82 -15.92
CA GLU A 127 -28.73 -34.90 -16.72
C GLU A 127 -29.67 -34.38 -17.84
N GLY A 128 -29.88 -33.05 -17.91
CA GLY A 128 -30.75 -32.46 -18.96
C GLY A 128 -30.05 -32.39 -20.31
N THR A 129 -30.85 -32.00 -21.33
CA THR A 129 -30.33 -31.79 -22.69
C THR A 129 -29.55 -30.49 -22.72
N ARG A 130 -28.25 -30.56 -23.04
CA ARG A 130 -27.38 -29.41 -23.34
C ARG A 130 -27.65 -29.01 -24.80
N SER A 131 -28.14 -27.82 -25.04
CA SER A 131 -28.51 -27.43 -26.38
C SER A 131 -28.77 -25.92 -26.47
N LEU A 132 -28.48 -25.34 -27.62
CA LEU A 132 -28.83 -23.97 -28.00
C LEU A 132 -30.35 -23.72 -28.01
N THR A 133 -31.21 -24.78 -28.01
CA THR A 133 -32.68 -24.67 -27.94
C THR A 133 -33.24 -24.74 -26.53
N ASN A 134 -32.40 -24.98 -25.51
CA ASN A 134 -32.76 -25.08 -24.10
C ASN A 134 -31.78 -24.24 -23.26
N ILE A 135 -31.95 -22.92 -23.28
CA ILE A 135 -31.01 -21.95 -22.67
C ILE A 135 -31.24 -21.75 -21.18
N GLU A 136 -32.39 -22.12 -20.62
CA GLU A 136 -32.75 -21.86 -19.22
C GLU A 136 -31.71 -22.40 -18.20
N PRO A 137 -31.23 -23.66 -18.34
CA PRO A 137 -30.19 -24.15 -17.43
C PRO A 137 -28.88 -23.37 -17.53
N THR A 138 -28.55 -22.83 -18.69
CA THR A 138 -27.36 -21.98 -18.89
C THR A 138 -27.49 -20.66 -18.16
N ILE A 139 -28.68 -20.04 -18.21
CA ILE A 139 -28.97 -18.81 -17.46
C ILE A 139 -28.79 -19.06 -15.96
N GLU A 140 -29.42 -20.14 -15.44
CA GLU A 140 -29.29 -20.50 -14.03
C GLU A 140 -27.82 -20.73 -13.57
N ILE A 141 -27.03 -21.44 -14.39
CA ILE A 141 -25.63 -21.69 -14.10
C ILE A 141 -24.83 -20.37 -14.14
N PHE A 142 -25.06 -19.56 -15.14
CA PHE A 142 -24.36 -18.26 -15.26
C PHE A 142 -24.62 -17.36 -14.07
N ASP A 143 -25.88 -17.24 -13.65
CA ASP A 143 -26.28 -16.42 -12.50
C ASP A 143 -25.76 -17.00 -11.17
N ALA A 144 -25.55 -18.33 -11.10
CA ALA A 144 -25.01 -18.98 -9.91
C ALA A 144 -23.54 -18.65 -9.62
N TYR A 145 -22.82 -18.03 -10.54
CA TYR A 145 -21.47 -17.48 -10.28
C TYR A 145 -21.50 -16.15 -9.53
N GLY A 146 -22.59 -15.37 -9.62
CA GLY A 146 -22.72 -14.07 -8.98
C GLY A 146 -22.39 -14.07 -7.49
N PRO A 147 -22.91 -15.00 -6.66
CA PRO A 147 -22.59 -15.12 -5.24
C PRO A 147 -21.10 -15.32 -4.91
N PHE A 148 -20.31 -15.84 -5.85
CA PHE A 148 -18.85 -16.00 -5.67
C PHE A 148 -18.07 -14.74 -6.04
N MET A 149 -18.61 -13.89 -6.92
CA MET A 149 -17.97 -12.65 -7.37
C MET A 149 -18.32 -11.45 -6.48
N ALA A 150 -19.57 -11.32 -6.08
CA ALA A 150 -20.08 -10.18 -5.32
C ALA A 150 -19.29 -9.87 -4.03
N PRO A 151 -18.84 -10.85 -3.22
CA PRO A 151 -18.04 -10.58 -2.03
C PRO A 151 -16.69 -9.91 -2.32
N PHE A 152 -16.09 -10.18 -3.48
CA PHE A 152 -14.83 -9.52 -3.89
C PHE A 152 -15.05 -8.06 -4.24
N PHE A 153 -16.13 -7.71 -4.95
CA PHE A 153 -16.48 -6.32 -5.22
C PHE A 153 -16.75 -5.53 -3.92
N GLU A 154 -17.39 -6.15 -2.94
CA GLU A 154 -17.60 -5.50 -1.65
C GLU A 154 -16.32 -5.38 -0.81
N ALA A 155 -15.42 -6.35 -0.95
CA ALA A 155 -14.09 -6.28 -0.32
C ALA A 155 -13.23 -5.18 -0.97
N ASN A 156 -13.18 -5.10 -2.30
CA ASN A 156 -12.45 -4.05 -3.03
C ASN A 156 -12.91 -2.65 -2.59
N LYS A 157 -14.22 -2.44 -2.50
CA LYS A 157 -14.79 -1.17 -2.02
C LYS A 157 -14.35 -0.84 -0.60
N ARG A 158 -14.34 -1.84 0.30
CA ARG A 158 -13.87 -1.63 1.70
C ARG A 158 -12.39 -1.30 1.75
N VAL A 159 -11.56 -2.02 0.99
CA VAL A 159 -10.12 -1.76 0.90
C VAL A 159 -9.86 -0.36 0.34
N ALA A 160 -10.49 0.03 -0.75
CA ALA A 160 -10.34 1.37 -1.31
C ALA A 160 -10.72 2.47 -0.31
N LEU A 161 -11.76 2.26 0.51
CA LEU A 161 -12.17 3.22 1.56
C LEU A 161 -11.22 3.25 2.76
N ALA A 162 -10.48 2.18 3.02
CA ALA A 162 -9.48 2.10 4.09
C ALA A 162 -8.15 2.77 3.70
N ILE A 163 -7.90 3.01 2.42
CA ILE A 163 -6.70 3.70 1.93
C ILE A 163 -6.86 5.20 2.19
N ASP A 164 -5.99 5.78 3.01
CA ASP A 164 -5.99 7.21 3.33
C ASP A 164 -5.28 8.05 2.26
N ASN A 165 -4.22 7.52 1.65
CA ASN A 165 -3.52 8.20 0.57
C ASN A 165 -4.45 8.38 -0.64
N PRO A 166 -4.69 9.63 -1.12
CA PRO A 166 -5.69 9.90 -2.16
C PRO A 166 -5.32 9.32 -3.53
N ASP A 167 -4.03 9.19 -3.86
CA ASP A 167 -3.58 8.68 -5.15
C ASP A 167 -3.66 7.16 -5.19
N LEU A 168 -3.26 6.47 -4.12
CA LEU A 168 -3.46 5.03 -3.95
C LEU A 168 -4.94 4.66 -3.93
N ARG A 169 -5.76 5.41 -3.18
CA ARG A 169 -7.22 5.20 -3.15
C ARG A 169 -7.84 5.32 -4.53
N ARG A 170 -7.46 6.34 -5.29
CA ARG A 170 -7.94 6.57 -6.65
C ARG A 170 -7.60 5.40 -7.57
N GLY A 171 -6.36 4.92 -7.53
CA GLY A 171 -5.94 3.75 -8.29
C GLY A 171 -6.76 2.50 -7.93
N ALA A 172 -6.94 2.21 -6.64
CA ALA A 172 -7.74 1.09 -6.15
C ALA A 172 -9.22 1.19 -6.59
N GLU A 173 -9.81 2.38 -6.53
CA GLU A 173 -11.17 2.63 -7.03
C GLU A 173 -11.29 2.41 -8.54
N LEU A 174 -10.30 2.83 -9.33
CA LEU A 174 -10.28 2.63 -10.78
C LEU A 174 -10.10 1.15 -11.15
N VAL A 175 -9.32 0.38 -10.40
CA VAL A 175 -9.22 -1.08 -10.55
C VAL A 175 -10.57 -1.75 -10.29
N ASP A 176 -11.27 -1.38 -9.21
CA ASP A 176 -12.60 -1.91 -8.89
C ASP A 176 -13.64 -1.54 -9.97
N LEU A 177 -13.68 -0.27 -10.40
CA LEU A 177 -14.57 0.18 -11.47
C LEU A 177 -14.33 -0.56 -12.78
N SER A 178 -13.06 -0.74 -13.16
CA SER A 178 -12.68 -1.52 -14.34
C SER A 178 -13.16 -2.97 -14.27
N SER A 179 -13.04 -3.61 -13.11
CA SER A 179 -13.49 -5.00 -12.91
C SER A 179 -15.02 -5.11 -12.98
N ARG A 180 -15.75 -4.17 -12.38
CA ARG A 180 -17.21 -4.10 -12.48
C ARG A 180 -17.69 -3.86 -13.90
N GLN A 181 -16.95 -3.02 -14.64
CA GLN A 181 -17.27 -2.73 -16.02
C GLN A 181 -17.15 -3.98 -16.90
N THR A 182 -16.07 -4.74 -16.74
CA THR A 182 -15.87 -6.01 -17.45
C THR A 182 -17.01 -7.01 -17.14
N ASP A 183 -17.41 -7.13 -15.88
CA ASP A 183 -18.54 -8.01 -15.49
C ASP A 183 -19.87 -7.56 -16.09
N LEU A 184 -20.16 -6.24 -16.12
CA LEU A 184 -21.37 -5.70 -16.76
C LEU A 184 -21.40 -5.99 -18.26
N ILE A 185 -20.26 -5.81 -18.96
CA ILE A 185 -20.15 -6.13 -20.38
C ILE A 185 -20.39 -7.62 -20.61
N ALA A 186 -19.80 -8.49 -19.80
CA ALA A 186 -20.01 -9.94 -19.88
C ALA A 186 -21.48 -10.34 -19.66
N GLN A 187 -22.16 -9.69 -18.70
CA GLN A 187 -23.60 -9.90 -18.45
C GLN A 187 -24.46 -9.42 -19.61
N LEU A 188 -24.21 -8.21 -20.16
CA LEU A 188 -24.91 -7.68 -21.32
C LEU A 188 -24.70 -8.57 -22.55
N THR A 189 -23.46 -8.97 -22.80
CA THR A 189 -23.10 -9.88 -23.90
C THR A 189 -23.87 -11.19 -23.79
N ARG A 190 -23.89 -11.80 -22.59
CA ARG A 190 -24.69 -13.01 -22.33
C ARG A 190 -26.17 -12.79 -22.65
N ASP A 191 -26.79 -11.73 -22.11
CA ASP A 191 -28.19 -11.48 -22.25
C ASP A 191 -28.60 -11.31 -23.72
N LEU A 192 -27.80 -10.57 -24.48
CA LEU A 192 -28.00 -10.35 -25.91
C LEU A 192 -27.78 -11.62 -26.74
N LEU A 193 -26.73 -12.40 -26.44
CA LEU A 193 -26.46 -13.67 -27.12
C LEU A 193 -27.60 -14.68 -26.85
N LEU A 194 -28.03 -14.81 -25.59
CA LEU A 194 -29.10 -15.72 -25.23
C LEU A 194 -30.46 -15.30 -25.87
N ALA A 195 -30.75 -14.00 -25.92
CA ALA A 195 -31.92 -13.49 -26.65
C ALA A 195 -31.85 -13.78 -28.14
N SER A 196 -30.66 -13.84 -28.75
CA SER A 196 -30.48 -14.19 -30.17
C SER A 196 -30.69 -15.67 -30.45
N ILE A 197 -30.49 -16.56 -29.49
CA ILE A 197 -30.61 -18.03 -29.62
C ILE A 197 -32.02 -18.46 -29.26
N GLY A 198 -32.69 -17.76 -28.33
CA GLY A 198 -34.04 -18.08 -27.87
C GLY A 198 -35.05 -17.95 -29.00
N GLY A 199 -35.50 -19.04 -29.52
CA GLY A 199 -36.54 -19.33 -30.55
C GLY A 199 -37.07 -18.22 -31.47
N ASP A 200 -37.28 -17.01 -30.98
CA ASP A 200 -37.75 -15.85 -31.71
C ASP A 200 -36.67 -14.85 -32.10
N ASN A 201 -35.42 -15.08 -31.69
CA ASN A 201 -34.26 -14.16 -31.89
C ASN A 201 -34.58 -12.71 -31.48
N LYS A 202 -35.26 -12.54 -30.33
CA LYS A 202 -35.78 -11.24 -29.88
C LYS A 202 -35.72 -11.08 -28.36
N LEU A 203 -35.48 -9.85 -27.95
CA LEU A 203 -35.71 -9.37 -26.58
C LEU A 203 -37.22 -9.13 -26.43
N ASN A 204 -38.00 -10.15 -26.02
CA ASN A 204 -39.43 -10.10 -26.06
C ASN A 204 -40.11 -9.88 -24.70
N GLN A 205 -39.43 -10.23 -23.63
CA GLN A 205 -40.00 -10.15 -22.29
C GLN A 205 -39.69 -8.83 -21.61
N PRO A 206 -40.69 -8.15 -21.03
CA PRO A 206 -40.44 -6.87 -20.33
C PRO A 206 -39.38 -6.95 -19.22
N ALA A 207 -39.24 -8.12 -18.58
CA ALA A 207 -38.23 -8.34 -17.54
C ALA A 207 -36.81 -8.37 -18.12
N GLU A 208 -36.61 -9.02 -19.29
CA GLU A 208 -35.33 -9.08 -19.99
C GLU A 208 -34.92 -7.69 -20.50
N VAL A 209 -35.85 -6.99 -21.18
CA VAL A 209 -35.65 -5.62 -21.65
C VAL A 209 -35.25 -4.70 -20.48
N SER A 210 -35.97 -4.80 -19.34
CA SER A 210 -35.66 -4.00 -18.15
C SER A 210 -34.30 -4.34 -17.55
N ALA A 211 -33.92 -5.62 -17.55
CA ALA A 211 -32.63 -6.05 -17.04
C ALA A 211 -31.47 -5.54 -17.91
N VAL A 212 -31.56 -5.68 -19.23
CA VAL A 212 -30.58 -5.17 -20.20
C VAL A 212 -30.44 -3.66 -20.11
N ALA A 213 -31.58 -2.92 -20.12
CA ALA A 213 -31.59 -1.46 -19.98
C ALA A 213 -30.99 -1.00 -18.64
N GLY A 214 -31.29 -1.71 -17.54
CA GLY A 214 -30.70 -1.42 -16.22
C GLY A 214 -29.19 -1.62 -16.18
N ARG A 215 -28.66 -2.70 -16.80
CA ARG A 215 -27.21 -2.94 -16.88
C ARG A 215 -26.50 -1.93 -17.80
N LEU A 216 -27.13 -1.56 -18.91
CA LEU A 216 -26.61 -0.51 -19.79
C LEU A 216 -26.49 0.83 -19.04
N GLY A 217 -27.49 1.20 -18.25
CA GLY A 217 -27.40 2.40 -17.41
C GLY A 217 -26.32 2.32 -16.34
N GLN A 218 -26.04 1.13 -15.78
CA GLN A 218 -24.92 0.93 -14.86
C GLN A 218 -23.56 1.01 -15.58
N LEU A 219 -23.47 0.47 -16.80
CA LEU A 219 -22.26 0.56 -17.65
C LEU A 219 -21.89 2.03 -17.89
N GLN A 220 -22.84 2.82 -18.37
CA GLN A 220 -22.65 4.25 -18.66
C GLN A 220 -22.31 5.05 -17.38
N ALA A 221 -22.99 4.77 -16.26
CA ALA A 221 -22.67 5.40 -14.99
C ALA A 221 -21.27 5.06 -14.47
N ASN A 222 -20.76 3.85 -14.71
CA ASN A 222 -19.39 3.49 -14.38
C ASN A 222 -18.35 4.19 -15.27
N GLU A 223 -18.66 4.39 -16.56
CA GLU A 223 -17.81 5.17 -17.48
C GLU A 223 -17.68 6.62 -17.04
N ASP A 224 -18.78 7.25 -16.66
CA ASP A 224 -18.79 8.61 -16.07
C ASP A 224 -17.97 8.68 -14.78
N LEU A 225 -18.01 7.64 -13.95
CA LEU A 225 -17.20 7.55 -12.74
C LEU A 225 -15.71 7.37 -13.05
N ILE A 226 -15.36 6.55 -14.04
CA ILE A 226 -13.97 6.39 -14.50
C ILE A 226 -13.45 7.73 -15.01
N GLU A 227 -14.19 8.44 -15.86
CA GLU A 227 -13.82 9.76 -16.35
C GLU A 227 -13.59 10.77 -15.22
N THR A 228 -14.51 10.81 -14.27
CA THR A 228 -14.47 11.75 -13.14
C THR A 228 -13.31 11.47 -12.18
N LYS A 229 -13.04 10.18 -11.91
CA LYS A 229 -12.02 9.76 -10.94
C LYS A 229 -10.62 9.70 -11.52
N ALA A 230 -10.47 9.44 -12.82
CA ALA A 230 -9.18 9.35 -13.49
C ALA A 230 -8.56 10.74 -13.69
N THR A 231 -7.94 11.27 -12.64
CA THR A 231 -7.22 12.54 -12.64
C THR A 231 -5.71 12.30 -12.50
N GLY A 232 -4.89 13.31 -12.79
CA GLY A 232 -3.43 13.17 -12.75
C GLY A 232 -2.94 12.16 -13.80
N ASP A 233 -2.09 11.23 -13.38
CA ASP A 233 -1.46 10.25 -14.27
C ASP A 233 -2.47 9.25 -14.87
N TYR A 234 -3.59 8.99 -14.18
CA TYR A 234 -4.67 8.15 -14.68
C TYR A 234 -5.50 8.78 -15.80
N SER A 235 -5.43 10.10 -16.01
CA SER A 235 -6.28 10.80 -16.99
C SER A 235 -5.99 10.41 -18.44
N LEU A 236 -4.72 10.11 -18.77
CA LEU A 236 -4.33 9.64 -20.09
C LEU A 236 -4.84 8.23 -20.36
N LEU A 237 -4.82 7.36 -19.34
CA LEU A 237 -5.33 5.99 -19.44
C LEU A 237 -6.84 5.98 -19.67
N ALA A 238 -7.58 6.79 -18.91
CA ALA A 238 -9.02 6.93 -19.09
C ALA A 238 -9.37 7.55 -20.46
N GLY A 239 -8.63 8.56 -20.90
CA GLY A 239 -8.79 9.13 -22.24
C GLY A 239 -8.59 8.09 -23.35
N GLY A 240 -7.59 7.21 -23.21
CA GLY A 240 -7.37 6.10 -24.14
C GLY A 240 -8.52 5.09 -24.14
N LEU A 241 -9.04 4.73 -22.95
CA LEU A 241 -10.19 3.85 -22.81
C LEU A 241 -11.46 4.44 -23.45
N LEU A 242 -11.83 5.66 -23.04
CA LEU A 242 -13.08 6.30 -23.47
C LEU A 242 -13.10 6.65 -24.96
N HIS A 243 -11.95 6.67 -25.64
CA HIS A 243 -11.86 6.84 -27.11
C HIS A 243 -11.66 5.52 -27.85
N SER A 244 -11.66 4.37 -27.18
CA SER A 244 -11.60 3.07 -27.84
C SER A 244 -12.92 2.78 -28.57
N GLU A 245 -12.85 2.05 -29.71
CA GLU A 245 -14.02 1.71 -30.52
C GLU A 245 -15.03 0.89 -29.72
N GLU A 246 -14.55 -0.02 -28.90
CA GLU A 246 -15.37 -0.92 -28.07
C GLU A 246 -16.23 -0.15 -27.08
N VAL A 247 -15.63 0.80 -26.36
CA VAL A 247 -16.33 1.61 -25.35
C VAL A 247 -17.36 2.53 -25.99
N GLN A 248 -17.05 3.08 -27.16
CA GLN A 248 -17.97 4.00 -27.85
C GLN A 248 -19.15 3.30 -28.54
N LEU A 249 -18.92 2.14 -29.12
CA LEU A 249 -19.90 1.47 -29.98
C LEU A 249 -20.68 0.33 -29.29
N PHE A 250 -20.16 -0.24 -28.19
CA PHE A 250 -20.89 -1.30 -27.49
C PHE A 250 -22.23 -0.83 -26.91
N PRO A 251 -22.32 0.36 -26.26
CA PRO A 251 -23.61 0.92 -25.84
C PRO A 251 -24.61 1.07 -26.99
N ASP A 252 -24.15 1.56 -28.15
CA ASP A 252 -25.02 1.73 -29.34
C ASP A 252 -25.60 0.40 -29.83
N VAL A 253 -24.78 -0.68 -29.80
CA VAL A 253 -25.23 -2.04 -30.15
C VAL A 253 -26.32 -2.55 -29.17
N VAL A 254 -26.16 -2.23 -27.88
CA VAL A 254 -27.14 -2.62 -26.86
C VAL A 254 -28.43 -1.80 -27.00
N GLU A 255 -28.34 -0.49 -27.26
CA GLU A 255 -29.48 0.39 -27.50
C GLU A 255 -30.27 -0.02 -28.75
N ASP A 256 -29.57 -0.33 -29.87
CA ASP A 256 -30.24 -0.85 -31.08
C ASP A 256 -30.97 -2.16 -30.80
N ALA A 257 -30.41 -3.06 -30.00
CA ALA A 257 -31.08 -4.30 -29.60
C ALA A 257 -32.30 -4.04 -28.71
N LEU A 258 -32.29 -3.04 -27.85
CA LEU A 258 -33.43 -2.64 -27.03
C LEU A 258 -34.55 -2.01 -27.89
N ASP A 259 -34.20 -1.18 -28.88
CA ASP A 259 -35.13 -0.47 -29.73
C ASP A 259 -35.78 -1.39 -30.77
N THR A 260 -34.99 -2.26 -31.39
CA THR A 260 -35.47 -3.18 -32.43
C THR A 260 -36.02 -4.49 -31.88
N GLY A 261 -35.66 -4.83 -30.63
CA GLY A 261 -35.93 -6.14 -30.03
C GLY A 261 -35.07 -7.27 -30.63
N VAL A 262 -34.13 -6.97 -31.52
CA VAL A 262 -33.31 -7.97 -32.22
C VAL A 262 -31.81 -7.69 -32.01
N PRO A 263 -31.09 -8.52 -31.21
CA PRO A 263 -29.69 -8.34 -30.99
C PRO A 263 -28.85 -8.50 -32.26
N ASN A 264 -27.92 -7.55 -32.48
CA ASN A 264 -26.90 -7.67 -33.50
C ASN A 264 -25.72 -8.50 -32.93
N VAL A 265 -25.74 -9.83 -33.16
CA VAL A 265 -24.76 -10.78 -32.61
C VAL A 265 -23.34 -10.45 -32.99
N ASP A 266 -23.06 -10.09 -34.26
CA ASP A 266 -21.74 -9.74 -34.74
C ASP A 266 -21.20 -8.50 -34.03
N GLY A 267 -22.05 -7.47 -33.86
CA GLY A 267 -21.68 -6.27 -33.10
C GLY A 267 -21.46 -6.56 -31.61
N VAL A 268 -22.32 -7.38 -31.00
CA VAL A 268 -22.17 -7.79 -29.60
C VAL A 268 -20.83 -8.48 -29.40
N ILE A 269 -20.48 -9.49 -30.21
CA ILE A 269 -19.20 -10.21 -30.11
C ILE A 269 -18.03 -9.29 -30.33
N ARG A 270 -18.08 -8.49 -31.40
CA ARG A 270 -16.98 -7.60 -31.77
C ARG A 270 -16.62 -6.58 -30.68
N TYR A 271 -17.63 -5.91 -30.13
CA TYR A 271 -17.39 -4.80 -29.20
C TYR A 271 -17.37 -5.21 -27.71
N SER A 272 -17.78 -6.44 -27.37
CA SER A 272 -17.67 -6.94 -25.99
C SER A 272 -16.33 -7.58 -25.66
N ALA A 273 -15.64 -8.16 -26.66
CA ALA A 273 -14.38 -8.87 -26.48
C ALA A 273 -13.19 -8.18 -27.19
N GLY A 274 -13.45 -7.24 -28.10
CA GLY A 274 -12.45 -6.66 -28.99
C GLY A 274 -11.95 -7.65 -30.05
N GLU A 275 -11.15 -7.16 -31.01
CA GLU A 275 -10.53 -8.02 -32.03
C GLU A 275 -9.30 -8.77 -31.46
N ASP A 276 -8.60 -8.17 -30.49
CA ASP A 276 -7.44 -8.72 -29.80
C ASP A 276 -7.53 -8.43 -28.30
N PRO A 277 -7.60 -9.47 -27.42
CA PRO A 277 -7.71 -9.29 -25.97
C PRO A 277 -6.58 -8.46 -25.35
N GLU A 278 -5.38 -8.42 -25.98
CA GLU A 278 -4.25 -7.65 -25.46
C GLU A 278 -4.37 -6.15 -25.76
N THR A 279 -5.07 -5.79 -26.80
CA THR A 279 -5.32 -4.40 -27.22
C THR A 279 -6.71 -3.91 -26.85
N TYR A 280 -7.55 -4.77 -26.29
CA TYR A 280 -8.89 -4.43 -25.84
C TYR A 280 -8.88 -3.30 -24.80
N GLY A 281 -9.65 -2.24 -25.03
CA GLY A 281 -9.57 -0.98 -24.30
C GLY A 281 -9.62 -1.14 -22.77
N TYR A 282 -10.53 -1.95 -22.25
CA TYR A 282 -10.63 -2.22 -20.79
C TYR A 282 -9.45 -3.01 -20.24
N THR A 283 -8.86 -3.93 -21.02
CA THR A 283 -7.66 -4.68 -20.61
C THR A 283 -6.45 -3.76 -20.53
N VAL A 284 -6.27 -2.90 -21.55
CA VAL A 284 -5.18 -1.90 -21.57
C VAL A 284 -5.33 -0.91 -20.43
N PHE A 285 -6.54 -0.40 -20.21
CA PHE A 285 -6.83 0.51 -19.12
C PHE A 285 -6.52 -0.10 -17.75
N ARG A 286 -7.05 -1.30 -17.47
CA ARG A 286 -6.82 -1.99 -16.20
C ARG A 286 -5.33 -2.26 -15.95
N ARG A 287 -4.60 -2.71 -16.98
CA ARG A 287 -3.14 -2.91 -16.88
C ARG A 287 -2.44 -1.60 -16.55
N GLY A 288 -2.72 -0.53 -17.30
CA GLY A 288 -2.14 0.78 -17.05
C GLY A 288 -2.43 1.32 -15.66
N VAL A 289 -3.68 1.19 -15.17
CA VAL A 289 -4.05 1.59 -13.81
C VAL A 289 -3.31 0.76 -12.76
N THR A 290 -3.16 -0.53 -12.99
CA THR A 290 -2.41 -1.43 -12.09
C THR A 290 -0.94 -1.06 -12.03
N ASP A 291 -0.31 -0.82 -13.18
CA ASP A 291 1.09 -0.45 -13.27
C ASP A 291 1.35 0.90 -12.59
N GLU A 292 0.48 1.90 -12.81
CA GLU A 292 0.57 3.21 -12.18
C GLU A 292 0.35 3.13 -10.66
N LEU A 293 -0.63 2.34 -10.21
CA LEU A 293 -0.88 2.13 -8.79
C LEU A 293 0.32 1.48 -8.09
N THR A 294 0.92 0.46 -8.71
CA THR A 294 2.11 -0.21 -8.20
C THR A 294 3.30 0.75 -8.15
N SER A 295 3.53 1.53 -9.22
CA SER A 295 4.61 2.53 -9.26
C SER A 295 4.44 3.58 -8.17
N THR A 296 3.21 4.08 -7.96
CA THR A 296 2.91 5.05 -6.90
C THR A 296 3.15 4.46 -5.50
N ALA A 297 2.78 3.19 -5.29
CA ALA A 297 3.02 2.49 -4.03
C ALA A 297 4.52 2.32 -3.75
N ASP A 298 5.30 1.89 -4.75
CA ASP A 298 6.76 1.72 -4.66
C ASP A 298 7.46 3.05 -4.36
N ASP A 299 7.09 4.13 -5.02
CA ASP A 299 7.65 5.46 -4.82
C ASP A 299 7.37 5.98 -3.40
N LEU A 300 6.15 5.81 -2.90
CA LEU A 300 5.78 6.21 -1.54
C LEU A 300 6.57 5.42 -0.48
N GLU A 301 6.76 4.10 -0.68
CA GLU A 301 7.55 3.28 0.23
C GLU A 301 9.04 3.66 0.19
N ALA A 302 9.61 3.87 -0.99
CA ALA A 302 10.99 4.31 -1.17
C ALA A 302 11.25 5.65 -0.48
N ASP A 303 10.34 6.62 -0.64
CA ASP A 303 10.41 7.93 -0.01
C ASP A 303 10.29 7.85 1.52
N ALA A 304 9.41 7.01 2.05
CA ALA A 304 9.25 6.80 3.49
C ALA A 304 10.53 6.19 4.10
N VAL A 305 11.11 5.18 3.45
CA VAL A 305 12.36 4.55 3.86
C VAL A 305 13.53 5.53 3.77
N ALA A 306 13.61 6.35 2.72
CA ALA A 306 14.66 7.36 2.56
C ALA A 306 14.57 8.43 3.66
N ARG A 307 13.37 8.92 3.97
CA ARG A 307 13.12 9.84 5.08
C ARG A 307 13.53 9.23 6.42
N GLN A 308 13.10 8.01 6.72
CA GLN A 308 13.48 7.31 7.95
C GLN A 308 14.99 7.18 8.08
N ARG A 309 15.72 6.77 7.03
CA ARG A 309 17.19 6.71 7.02
C ARG A 309 17.83 8.06 7.30
N THR A 310 17.29 9.12 6.70
CA THR A 310 17.80 10.48 6.89
C THR A 310 17.68 10.91 8.36
N TYR A 311 16.54 10.69 9.00
CA TYR A 311 16.33 10.99 10.42
C TYR A 311 17.25 10.17 11.32
N VAL A 312 17.44 8.88 11.05
CA VAL A 312 18.37 8.03 11.80
C VAL A 312 19.82 8.54 11.69
N VAL A 313 20.26 8.94 10.50
CA VAL A 313 21.61 9.51 10.28
C VAL A 313 21.76 10.84 11.02
N LEU A 314 20.79 11.74 10.92
CA LEU A 314 20.78 13.01 11.63
C LEU A 314 20.81 12.82 13.15
N ALA A 315 20.04 11.85 13.66
CA ALA A 315 20.04 11.46 15.07
C ALA A 315 21.42 10.98 15.54
N ALA A 316 22.06 10.10 14.76
CA ALA A 316 23.39 9.60 15.07
C ALA A 316 24.45 10.71 15.05
N LEU A 317 24.36 11.62 14.08
CA LEU A 317 25.25 12.80 14.01
C LEU A 317 25.05 13.74 15.21
N ALA A 318 23.82 14.06 15.55
CA ALA A 318 23.49 14.91 16.70
C ALA A 318 24.01 14.31 18.01
N LEU A 319 23.83 13.02 18.22
CA LEU A 319 24.37 12.30 19.38
C LEU A 319 25.89 12.30 19.38
N GLY A 320 26.54 12.08 18.23
CA GLY A 320 28.00 12.12 18.09
C GLY A 320 28.59 13.51 18.45
N VAL A 321 27.95 14.58 17.94
CA VAL A 321 28.33 15.97 18.27
C VAL A 321 28.15 16.22 19.77
N ALA A 322 27.02 15.80 20.35
CA ALA A 322 26.75 15.95 21.77
C ALA A 322 27.81 15.25 22.66
N ILE A 323 28.20 14.03 22.31
CA ILE A 323 29.26 13.28 23.00
C ILE A 323 30.59 13.99 22.85
N LEU A 324 30.93 14.48 21.65
CA LEU A 324 32.17 15.22 21.37
C LEU A 324 32.25 16.51 22.20
N VAL A 325 31.19 17.29 22.22
CA VAL A 325 31.12 18.54 23.02
C VAL A 325 31.27 18.23 24.50
N THR A 326 30.56 17.22 25.00
CA THR A 326 30.68 16.77 26.40
C THR A 326 32.10 16.34 26.75
N TRP A 327 32.77 15.61 25.87
CA TRP A 327 34.14 15.17 26.03
C TRP A 327 35.11 16.37 26.04
N LEU A 328 34.96 17.33 25.11
CA LEU A 328 35.76 18.55 25.03
C LEU A 328 35.61 19.38 26.29
N VAL A 329 34.40 19.63 26.76
CA VAL A 329 34.10 20.38 27.99
C VAL A 329 34.68 19.66 29.23
N SER A 330 34.51 18.34 29.30
CA SER A 330 35.11 17.54 30.39
C SER A 330 36.65 17.65 30.39
N ARG A 331 37.26 17.62 29.23
CA ARG A 331 38.71 17.73 29.10
C ARG A 331 39.22 19.14 29.38
N SER A 332 38.55 20.18 28.87
CA SER A 332 39.00 21.58 28.94
C SER A 332 38.73 22.22 30.33
N ILE A 333 37.61 21.89 30.97
CA ILE A 333 37.22 22.57 32.20
C ILE A 333 37.28 21.65 33.42
N THR A 334 36.76 20.46 33.36
CA THR A 334 36.60 19.61 34.56
C THR A 334 37.90 19.03 35.06
N ARG A 335 38.84 18.68 34.17
CA ARG A 335 40.15 18.15 34.54
C ARG A 335 41.05 19.19 35.20
N PRO A 336 41.26 20.40 34.61
CA PRO A 336 42.06 21.45 35.26
C PRO A 336 41.48 21.91 36.58
N LEU A 337 40.15 22.11 36.70
CA LEU A 337 39.50 22.50 37.95
C LEU A 337 39.67 21.46 39.06
N ARG A 338 39.63 20.16 38.76
CA ARG A 338 39.94 19.10 39.74
C ARG A 338 41.37 19.11 40.19
N SER A 339 42.28 19.35 39.27
CA SER A 339 43.71 19.48 39.60
C SER A 339 43.96 20.68 40.51
N LEU A 340 43.40 21.84 40.20
CA LEU A 340 43.47 23.04 41.02
C LEU A 340 42.90 22.82 42.44
N THR A 341 41.71 22.23 42.52
CA THR A 341 41.07 21.94 43.81
C THR A 341 41.93 20.97 44.64
N GLY A 342 42.50 19.94 43.99
CA GLY A 342 43.40 18.98 44.68
C GLY A 342 44.69 19.66 45.19
N GLN A 343 45.32 20.51 44.36
CA GLN A 343 46.54 21.23 44.76
C GLN A 343 46.24 22.25 45.87
N ALA A 344 45.13 23.01 45.77
CA ALA A 344 44.71 23.94 46.83
C ALA A 344 44.41 23.23 48.16
N THR A 345 43.77 22.06 48.12
CA THR A 345 43.52 21.26 49.32
C THR A 345 44.81 20.72 49.94
N THR A 346 45.74 20.21 49.10
CA THR A 346 47.04 19.74 49.58
C THR A 346 47.86 20.89 50.17
N MET A 347 47.77 22.06 49.60
CA MET A 347 48.45 23.26 50.11
C MET A 347 47.86 23.68 51.46
N ALA A 348 46.53 23.70 51.60
CA ALA A 348 45.88 24.09 52.84
C ALA A 348 46.04 23.06 53.98
N ASP A 349 45.96 21.77 53.68
CA ASP A 349 45.93 20.72 54.69
C ASP A 349 47.33 20.24 55.11
N HIS A 350 48.35 20.36 54.29
CA HIS A 350 49.67 19.79 54.52
C HIS A 350 50.77 20.84 54.46
N ARG A 351 50.92 21.55 53.34
CA ARG A 351 52.12 22.43 53.15
C ARG A 351 52.13 23.71 54.01
N LEU A 352 50.93 24.38 54.15
CA LEU A 352 50.82 25.55 54.98
C LEU A 352 51.07 25.25 56.47
N PRO A 353 50.46 24.19 57.06
CA PRO A 353 50.81 23.82 58.46
C PRO A 353 52.27 23.42 58.68
N GLU A 354 52.87 22.67 57.72
CA GLU A 354 54.30 22.34 57.79
C GLU A 354 55.20 23.59 57.73
N ALA A 355 54.94 24.52 56.80
CA ALA A 355 55.71 25.77 56.71
C ALA A 355 55.59 26.65 57.97
N VAL A 356 54.39 26.68 58.61
CA VAL A 356 54.16 27.39 59.85
C VAL A 356 54.86 26.70 61.02
N LEU A 357 54.97 25.38 61.06
CA LEU A 357 55.72 24.64 62.06
C LEU A 357 57.22 24.84 61.90
N ASP A 358 57.74 24.84 60.69
CA ASP A 358 59.19 25.14 60.41
C ASP A 358 59.59 26.53 60.88
N ILE A 359 58.70 27.54 60.64
CA ILE A 359 58.95 28.91 61.13
C ILE A 359 58.91 28.97 62.67
N LEU A 360 58.00 28.22 63.32
CA LEU A 360 57.86 28.18 64.78
C LEU A 360 58.98 27.41 65.48
N GLU A 361 59.56 26.43 64.82
CA GLU A 361 60.73 25.63 65.36
C GLU A 361 62.08 26.33 65.18
N THR A 362 62.16 27.41 64.39
CA THR A 362 63.45 28.14 64.18
C THR A 362 63.81 28.94 65.43
N PRO A 363 65.05 28.75 66.04
CA PRO A 363 65.43 29.44 67.23
C PRO A 363 65.55 30.96 67.11
N LEU A 364 65.06 31.72 68.12
CA LEU A 364 65.11 33.15 68.19
C LEU A 364 66.53 33.70 67.99
N GLY A 365 66.84 34.25 66.78
CA GLY A 365 68.16 34.86 66.50
C GLY A 365 68.85 34.38 65.22
N GLU A 366 68.27 33.41 64.49
CA GLU A 366 68.72 33.03 63.16
C GLU A 366 67.79 33.67 62.09
N ASP A 367 68.36 34.04 60.91
CA ASP A 367 67.59 34.56 59.78
C ASP A 367 66.59 33.46 59.32
N VAL A 368 65.31 33.74 59.42
CA VAL A 368 64.23 32.83 58.98
C VAL A 368 64.26 32.82 57.47
N GLU A 369 64.77 31.77 56.83
CA GLU A 369 64.53 31.53 55.40
C GLU A 369 63.08 31.18 55.25
N VAL A 370 62.28 32.07 54.56
CA VAL A 370 60.87 31.82 54.27
C VAL A 370 60.76 30.63 53.31
N PRO A 371 60.10 29.52 53.66
CA PRO A 371 60.03 28.38 52.80
C PRO A 371 59.40 28.79 51.48
N GLU A 372 60.04 28.56 50.32
CA GLU A 372 59.47 28.74 49.02
C GLU A 372 58.40 27.70 48.82
N VAL A 373 57.10 28.16 48.68
CA VAL A 373 55.98 27.33 48.39
C VAL A 373 55.89 27.20 46.87
N ASP A 374 56.04 26.00 46.31
CA ASP A 374 55.93 25.75 44.87
C ASP A 374 54.64 26.30 44.33
N PRO A 375 54.63 27.11 43.24
CA PRO A 375 53.45 27.71 42.66
C PRO A 375 52.53 26.65 42.07
N VAL A 376 51.22 26.91 42.14
CA VAL A 376 50.17 26.06 41.52
C VAL A 376 50.30 26.14 40.00
N ALA A 377 50.87 25.10 39.38
CA ALA A 377 51.07 25.07 37.94
C ALA A 377 49.82 24.59 37.20
N VAL A 378 49.24 25.45 36.36
CA VAL A 378 48.14 25.13 35.43
C VAL A 378 48.59 25.44 34.01
N HIS A 379 48.43 24.48 33.11
CA HIS A 379 48.90 24.58 31.72
C HIS A 379 47.75 24.93 30.76
N THR A 380 46.76 25.71 31.19
CA THR A 380 45.66 26.22 30.36
C THR A 380 45.90 27.71 30.06
N ARG A 381 45.32 28.22 28.94
CA ARG A 381 45.40 29.63 28.53
C ARG A 381 44.01 30.31 28.57
N ASP A 382 43.21 29.95 29.56
CA ASP A 382 41.85 30.40 29.79
C ASP A 382 41.69 30.95 31.21
N GLU A 383 40.49 31.31 31.62
CA GLU A 383 40.14 31.87 32.92
C GLU A 383 40.59 30.96 34.09
N VAL A 384 40.89 29.70 33.83
CA VAL A 384 41.42 28.76 34.83
C VAL A 384 42.89 29.09 35.13
N SER A 385 43.65 29.60 34.15
CA SER A 385 45.01 30.13 34.34
C SER A 385 45.03 31.35 35.23
N ASP A 386 44.06 32.26 35.02
CA ASP A 386 43.91 33.49 35.80
C ASP A 386 43.61 33.21 37.28
N VAL A 387 42.78 32.13 37.53
CA VAL A 387 42.52 31.69 38.91
C VAL A 387 43.74 31.08 39.56
N ALA A 388 44.55 30.33 38.79
CA ALA A 388 45.82 29.74 39.29
C ALA A 388 46.86 30.84 39.62
N GLU A 389 46.95 31.90 38.80
CA GLU A 389 47.78 33.06 39.03
C GLU A 389 47.35 33.88 40.27
N ALA A 390 46.05 33.98 40.51
CA ALA A 390 45.51 34.63 41.71
C ALA A 390 45.71 33.83 43.01
N LEU A 391 45.99 32.50 42.90
CA LEU A 391 46.25 31.61 44.03
C LEU A 391 47.74 31.58 44.39
N ASN A 392 48.65 31.96 43.47
CA ASN A 392 50.10 32.04 43.66
C ASN A 392 50.50 33.42 44.21
#